data_f1e3502d8317a423a77456996fb535d4
#
_entry.id   f1e3502d8317a423a77456996fb535d4
#
_cell.length_a   1.000
_cell.length_b   1.000
_cell.length_c   1.000
_cell.angle_alpha   90.00
_cell.angle_beta   90.00
_cell.angle_gamma   90.00
#
_symmetry.space_group_name_H-M   'P 1'
#
loop_
_entity.id
_entity.type
_entity.pdbx_description
1 polymer ?
#
loop_
_entity_poly.entity_id
_entity_poly.type
_entity_poly.pdbx_seq_one_letter_code
_entity_poly.pdbx_strand_id
1 'polypeptide(L)'
;GDLTAQFSKIVGNNGKVILIDINESMLKIGRDKLIDMSCSNRVFYALGDAQNLPFPDDTFDCITIAFGLRNVTDKDMALKSMYRVLKPGGRLLILEFSKPSNSLLKKVYDFYSFNLLPKIGKYVANDSESYQYLAESIRMHPDQSTLEDMMIRAKFSSTEYYDMTGGIVCLHRGFKT
;
A
#
# COMPACT_ATOMS: atom_id res chain seq x y z
N GLY A 1 -10.64 3.70 -1.98
CA GLY A 1 -11.59 2.77 -2.62
C GLY A 1 -11.35 2.49 -4.10
N ASP A 2 -10.47 3.24 -4.79
CA ASP A 2 -10.27 3.13 -6.24
C ASP A 2 -9.76 1.76 -6.68
N LEU A 3 -8.74 1.23 -6.01
CA LEU A 3 -8.23 -0.12 -6.28
C LEU A 3 -9.29 -1.17 -6.00
N THR A 4 -10.02 -1.05 -4.91
CA THR A 4 -11.11 -1.96 -4.55
C THR A 4 -12.18 -2.00 -5.65
N ALA A 5 -12.54 -0.85 -6.22
CA ALA A 5 -13.47 -0.74 -7.35
C ALA A 5 -12.94 -1.47 -8.60
N GLN A 6 -11.65 -1.36 -8.89
CA GLN A 6 -11.04 -2.10 -10.01
C GLN A 6 -11.02 -3.61 -9.74
N PHE A 7 -10.60 -4.02 -8.55
CA PHE A 7 -10.58 -5.45 -8.20
C PHE A 7 -11.99 -6.07 -8.21
N SER A 8 -13.01 -5.36 -7.75
CA SER A 8 -14.39 -5.86 -7.77
C SER A 8 -14.89 -6.21 -9.18
N LYS A 9 -14.35 -5.55 -10.20
CA LYS A 9 -14.67 -5.85 -11.61
C LYS A 9 -13.91 -7.07 -12.15
N ILE A 10 -12.71 -7.33 -11.61
CA ILE A 10 -11.80 -8.37 -12.11
C ILE A 10 -12.04 -9.72 -11.47
N VAL A 11 -12.43 -9.77 -10.18
CA VAL A 11 -12.56 -11.01 -9.42
C VAL A 11 -13.68 -11.96 -9.91
N GLY A 12 -14.47 -11.53 -10.88
CA GLY A 12 -15.55 -12.35 -11.45
C GLY A 12 -16.75 -12.56 -10.52
N ASN A 13 -17.65 -13.47 -10.91
CA ASN A 13 -18.94 -13.61 -10.22
C ASN A 13 -18.86 -14.24 -8.83
N ASN A 14 -17.86 -15.08 -8.59
CA ASN A 14 -17.66 -15.79 -7.32
C ASN A 14 -16.58 -15.16 -6.44
N GLY A 15 -15.88 -14.12 -6.94
CA GLY A 15 -14.84 -13.45 -6.20
C GLY A 15 -15.39 -12.45 -5.19
N LYS A 16 -14.62 -12.23 -4.12
CA LYS A 16 -14.92 -11.27 -3.05
C LYS A 16 -13.71 -10.35 -2.88
N VAL A 17 -13.97 -9.09 -2.59
CA VAL A 17 -12.94 -8.11 -2.24
C VAL A 17 -13.24 -7.58 -0.84
N ILE A 18 -12.22 -7.50 0.00
CA ILE A 18 -12.35 -6.91 1.34
C ILE A 18 -11.51 -5.63 1.36
N LEU A 19 -12.16 -4.51 1.62
CA LEU A 19 -11.50 -3.23 1.90
C LEU A 19 -11.23 -3.13 3.39
N ILE A 20 -9.96 -2.96 3.76
CA ILE A 20 -9.53 -2.89 5.16
C ILE A 20 -8.84 -1.55 5.36
N ASP A 21 -9.15 -0.88 6.44
CA ASP A 21 -8.45 0.31 6.92
C ASP A 21 -8.46 0.31 8.45
N ILE A 22 -7.41 0.87 9.06
CA ILE A 22 -7.34 1.10 10.50
C ILE A 22 -8.17 2.33 10.92
N ASN A 23 -8.40 3.25 9.98
CA ASN A 23 -9.15 4.47 10.18
C ASN A 23 -10.60 4.30 9.72
N GLU A 24 -11.52 4.29 10.68
CA GLU A 24 -12.95 4.12 10.43
C GLU A 24 -13.52 5.19 9.48
N SER A 25 -13.07 6.44 9.62
CA SER A 25 -13.54 7.54 8.76
C SER A 25 -13.11 7.32 7.30
N MET A 26 -11.88 6.86 7.07
CA MET A 26 -11.39 6.52 5.74
C MET A 26 -12.12 5.31 5.15
N LEU A 27 -12.39 4.30 5.98
CA LEU A 27 -13.16 3.14 5.58
C LEU A 27 -14.59 3.53 5.16
N LYS A 28 -15.24 4.45 5.90
CA LYS A 28 -16.55 4.99 5.57
C LYS A 28 -16.54 5.73 4.23
N ILE A 29 -15.57 6.63 4.02
CA ILE A 29 -15.42 7.35 2.74
C ILE A 29 -15.23 6.38 1.58
N GLY A 30 -14.38 5.36 1.76
CA GLY A 30 -14.16 4.31 0.77
C GLY A 30 -15.43 3.55 0.45
N ARG A 31 -16.22 3.18 1.45
CA ARG A 31 -17.50 2.50 1.30
C ARG A 31 -18.50 3.34 0.51
N ASP A 32 -18.70 4.59 0.93
CA ASP A 32 -19.68 5.49 0.31
C ASP A 32 -19.33 5.69 -1.18
N LYS A 33 -18.05 5.90 -1.50
CA LYS A 33 -17.55 5.98 -2.89
C LYS A 33 -17.84 4.71 -3.70
N LEU A 34 -17.65 3.53 -3.12
CA LEU A 34 -17.89 2.24 -3.80
C LEU A 34 -19.39 2.00 -4.05
N ILE A 35 -20.26 2.48 -3.17
CA ILE A 35 -21.72 2.47 -3.37
C ILE A 35 -22.09 3.36 -4.54
N ASP A 36 -21.59 4.60 -4.60
CA ASP A 36 -21.84 5.54 -5.70
C ASP A 36 -21.36 5.01 -7.05
N MET A 37 -20.26 4.23 -7.05
CA MET A 37 -19.73 3.57 -8.25
C MET A 37 -20.47 2.29 -8.63
N SER A 38 -21.52 1.89 -7.89
CA SER A 38 -22.25 0.61 -8.09
C SER A 38 -21.36 -0.64 -8.01
N CYS A 39 -20.27 -0.56 -7.22
CA CYS A 39 -19.28 -1.64 -7.07
C CYS A 39 -19.43 -2.43 -5.76
N SER A 40 -20.52 -2.19 -4.99
CA SER A 40 -20.66 -2.69 -3.62
C SER A 40 -21.03 -4.17 -3.50
N ASN A 41 -21.59 -4.81 -4.53
CA ASN A 41 -22.18 -6.16 -4.44
C ASN A 41 -21.19 -7.27 -4.05
N ARG A 42 -19.90 -7.05 -4.15
CA ARG A 42 -18.83 -8.05 -3.86
C ARG A 42 -17.76 -7.51 -2.95
N VAL A 43 -17.98 -6.31 -2.41
CA VAL A 43 -17.04 -5.64 -1.52
C VAL A 43 -17.53 -5.75 -0.09
N PHE A 44 -16.67 -6.25 0.77
CA PHE A 44 -16.85 -6.29 2.21
C PHE A 44 -15.92 -5.27 2.84
N TYR A 45 -16.23 -4.86 4.05
CA TYR A 45 -15.49 -3.80 4.75
C TYR A 45 -15.10 -4.31 6.13
N ALA A 46 -13.85 -4.11 6.51
CA ALA A 46 -13.36 -4.48 7.84
C ALA A 46 -12.48 -3.38 8.41
N LEU A 47 -12.71 -3.03 9.66
CA LEU A 47 -11.78 -2.24 10.43
C LEU A 47 -10.65 -3.17 10.90
N GLY A 48 -9.38 -2.81 10.63
CA GLY A 48 -8.28 -3.68 10.99
C GLY A 48 -6.92 -3.03 10.83
N ASP A 49 -6.00 -3.45 11.71
CA ASP A 49 -4.59 -3.08 11.63
C ASP A 49 -3.84 -4.10 10.77
N ALA A 50 -3.06 -3.62 9.81
CA ALA A 50 -2.22 -4.45 8.97
C ALA A 50 -1.22 -5.29 9.77
N GLN A 51 -0.80 -4.81 10.95
CA GLN A 51 0.10 -5.52 11.85
C GLN A 51 -0.56 -6.74 12.51
N ASN A 52 -1.89 -6.76 12.59
CA ASN A 52 -2.66 -7.87 13.16
C ASN A 52 -4.01 -8.00 12.45
N LEU A 53 -3.97 -8.51 11.23
CA LEU A 53 -5.17 -8.67 10.41
C LEU A 53 -6.18 -9.62 11.09
N PRO A 54 -7.47 -9.20 11.25
CA PRO A 54 -8.48 -9.94 11.99
C PRO A 54 -9.12 -11.06 11.15
N PHE A 55 -8.30 -11.87 10.49
CA PHE A 55 -8.73 -12.98 9.67
C PHE A 55 -7.99 -14.27 10.03
N PRO A 56 -8.60 -15.44 9.82
CA PRO A 56 -7.92 -16.72 9.94
C PRO A 56 -6.71 -16.83 8.99
N ASP A 57 -5.83 -17.78 9.30
CA ASP A 57 -4.76 -18.17 8.39
C ASP A 57 -5.34 -18.66 7.06
N ASP A 58 -4.57 -18.55 6.00
CA ASP A 58 -4.89 -19.10 4.67
C ASP A 58 -6.26 -18.67 4.11
N THR A 59 -6.62 -17.41 4.31
CA THR A 59 -7.92 -16.85 3.91
C THR A 59 -7.90 -16.27 2.50
N PHE A 60 -6.84 -15.55 2.11
CA PHE A 60 -6.81 -14.73 0.91
C PHE A 60 -5.95 -15.33 -0.21
N ASP A 61 -6.43 -15.22 -1.44
CA ASP A 61 -5.67 -15.58 -2.65
C ASP A 61 -4.71 -14.46 -3.07
N CYS A 62 -5.06 -13.21 -2.72
CA CYS A 62 -4.24 -12.03 -3.03
C CYS A 62 -4.45 -10.95 -1.97
N ILE A 63 -3.38 -10.32 -1.54
CA ILE A 63 -3.40 -9.11 -0.72
C ILE A 63 -2.72 -7.99 -1.49
N THR A 64 -3.29 -6.80 -1.43
CA THR A 64 -2.69 -5.60 -2.01
C THR A 64 -2.69 -4.47 -1.00
N ILE A 65 -1.60 -3.73 -0.94
CA ILE A 65 -1.49 -2.49 -0.20
C ILE A 65 -0.87 -1.42 -1.10
N ALA A 66 -1.54 -0.27 -1.24
CA ALA A 66 -1.03 0.82 -2.06
C ALA A 66 -0.98 2.11 -1.24
N PHE A 67 0.21 2.70 -1.21
CA PHE A 67 0.51 3.97 -0.52
C PHE A 67 0.10 3.99 0.97
N GLY A 68 0.10 2.80 1.60
CA GLY A 68 -0.31 2.60 2.98
C GLY A 68 0.80 2.03 3.88
N LEU A 69 1.70 1.21 3.32
CA LEU A 69 2.71 0.51 4.10
C LEU A 69 3.71 1.46 4.80
N ARG A 70 4.01 2.63 4.20
CA ARG A 70 4.87 3.66 4.81
C ARG A 70 4.33 4.16 6.14
N ASN A 71 2.99 4.15 6.33
CA ASN A 71 2.30 4.63 7.53
C ASN A 71 2.23 3.57 8.64
N VAL A 72 2.55 2.32 8.33
CA VAL A 72 2.56 1.23 9.32
C VAL A 72 3.78 1.35 10.22
N THR A 73 3.56 1.29 11.53
CA THR A 73 4.62 1.45 12.54
C THR A 73 5.63 0.29 12.47
N ASP A 74 5.16 -0.94 12.58
CA ASP A 74 5.98 -2.14 12.45
C ASP A 74 5.68 -2.87 11.13
N LYS A 75 6.51 -2.61 10.14
CA LYS A 75 6.37 -3.18 8.79
C LYS A 75 6.70 -4.68 8.76
N ASP A 76 7.64 -5.15 9.59
CA ASP A 76 7.96 -6.58 9.69
C ASP A 76 6.77 -7.35 10.28
N MET A 77 6.09 -6.79 11.29
CA MET A 77 4.87 -7.38 11.84
C MET A 77 3.74 -7.40 10.81
N ALA A 78 3.55 -6.32 10.07
CA ALA A 78 2.53 -6.26 9.02
C ALA A 78 2.78 -7.29 7.91
N LEU A 79 4.02 -7.42 7.43
CA LEU A 79 4.38 -8.42 6.42
C LEU A 79 4.13 -9.85 6.91
N LYS A 80 4.47 -10.16 8.17
CA LYS A 80 4.18 -11.46 8.79
C LYS A 80 2.67 -11.70 8.92
N SER A 81 1.90 -10.69 9.29
CA SER A 81 0.44 -10.76 9.38
C SER A 81 -0.19 -11.00 8.00
N MET A 82 0.27 -10.30 6.97
CA MET A 82 -0.16 -10.51 5.59
C MET A 82 0.20 -11.91 5.07
N TYR A 83 1.42 -12.39 5.38
CA TYR A 83 1.84 -13.74 5.04
C TYR A 83 0.94 -14.81 5.68
N ARG A 84 0.63 -14.64 6.97
CA ARG A 84 -0.22 -15.57 7.72
C ARG A 84 -1.59 -15.77 7.06
N VAL A 85 -2.24 -14.68 6.71
CA VAL A 85 -3.62 -14.74 6.17
C VAL A 85 -3.68 -15.05 4.66
N LEU A 86 -2.56 -15.06 3.94
CA LEU A 86 -2.49 -15.53 2.57
C LEU A 86 -2.56 -17.06 2.52
N LYS A 87 -3.26 -17.61 1.54
CA LYS A 87 -3.23 -19.04 1.21
C LYS A 87 -1.87 -19.44 0.64
N PRO A 88 -1.46 -20.73 0.77
CA PRO A 88 -0.37 -21.26 -0.04
C PRO A 88 -0.65 -21.00 -1.54
N GLY A 89 0.34 -20.53 -2.27
CA GLY A 89 0.21 -20.05 -3.67
C GLY A 89 -0.36 -18.64 -3.80
N GLY A 90 -0.83 -18.03 -2.72
CA GLY A 90 -1.31 -16.64 -2.68
C GLY A 90 -0.18 -15.63 -2.82
N ARG A 91 -0.53 -14.41 -3.21
CA ARG A 91 0.45 -13.34 -3.50
C ARG A 91 0.17 -12.06 -2.74
N LEU A 92 1.25 -11.38 -2.39
CA LEU A 92 1.24 -10.01 -1.86
C LEU A 92 1.73 -9.05 -2.94
N LEU A 93 1.02 -7.93 -3.11
CA LEU A 93 1.41 -6.81 -3.96
C LEU A 93 1.50 -5.55 -3.10
N ILE A 94 2.65 -4.88 -3.13
CA ILE A 94 2.88 -3.62 -2.41
C ILE A 94 3.25 -2.55 -3.43
N LEU A 95 2.39 -1.56 -3.60
CA LEU A 95 2.68 -0.37 -4.38
C LEU A 95 2.97 0.79 -3.43
N GLU A 96 4.19 1.32 -3.48
CA GLU A 96 4.58 2.37 -2.53
C GLU A 96 5.60 3.33 -3.15
N PHE A 97 5.69 4.52 -2.57
CA PHE A 97 6.79 5.42 -2.88
C PHE A 97 8.12 4.78 -2.51
N SER A 98 9.13 5.07 -3.32
CA SER A 98 10.46 4.53 -3.11
C SER A 98 11.53 5.56 -3.48
N LYS A 99 12.79 5.15 -3.50
CA LYS A 99 13.92 6.03 -3.76
C LYS A 99 14.31 5.95 -5.24
N PRO A 100 14.36 7.08 -5.97
CA PRO A 100 14.81 7.08 -7.37
C PRO A 100 16.17 6.40 -7.53
N SER A 101 16.26 5.51 -8.51
CA SER A 101 17.49 4.76 -8.80
C SER A 101 18.58 5.64 -9.44
N ASN A 102 18.21 6.75 -10.07
CA ASN A 102 19.15 7.69 -10.68
C ASN A 102 19.51 8.83 -9.72
N SER A 103 20.80 9.08 -9.51
CA SER A 103 21.32 10.10 -8.58
C SER A 103 20.90 11.54 -8.93
N LEU A 104 20.74 11.85 -10.21
CA LEU A 104 20.27 13.16 -10.65
C LEU A 104 18.77 13.32 -10.37
N LEU A 105 17.99 12.32 -10.71
CA LEU A 105 16.55 12.29 -10.43
C LEU A 105 16.30 12.35 -8.91
N LYS A 106 17.12 11.68 -8.12
CA LYS A 106 17.06 11.74 -6.65
C LYS A 106 17.23 13.16 -6.13
N LYS A 107 18.23 13.89 -6.60
CA LYS A 107 18.46 15.31 -6.19
C LYS A 107 17.28 16.21 -6.55
N VAL A 108 16.72 16.05 -7.75
CA VAL A 108 15.56 16.81 -8.20
C VAL A 108 14.31 16.45 -7.38
N TYR A 109 14.12 15.17 -7.11
CA TYR A 109 13.00 14.68 -6.30
C TYR A 109 13.09 15.15 -4.85
N ASP A 110 14.28 15.09 -4.23
CA ASP A 110 14.51 15.58 -2.87
C ASP A 110 14.26 17.09 -2.80
N PHE A 111 14.78 17.84 -3.76
CA PHE A 111 14.53 19.29 -3.82
C PHE A 111 13.05 19.62 -3.95
N TYR A 112 12.33 18.94 -4.84
CA TYR A 112 10.89 19.11 -5.03
C TYR A 112 10.11 18.76 -3.76
N SER A 113 10.39 17.58 -3.17
CA SER A 113 9.67 17.06 -2.02
C SER A 113 9.85 17.90 -0.76
N PHE A 114 11.05 18.44 -0.53
CA PHE A 114 11.34 19.19 0.70
C PHE A 114 11.16 20.70 0.57
N ASN A 115 11.36 21.27 -0.60
CA ASN A 115 11.34 22.70 -0.76
C ASN A 115 10.07 23.22 -1.47
N LEU A 116 9.51 22.45 -2.37
CA LEU A 116 8.40 22.90 -3.20
C LEU A 116 7.05 22.34 -2.71
N LEU A 117 6.96 21.06 -2.41
CA LEU A 117 5.72 20.39 -2.00
C LEU A 117 5.09 21.02 -0.74
N PRO A 118 5.82 21.29 0.37
CA PRO A 118 5.24 21.95 1.54
C PRO A 118 4.77 23.38 1.26
N LYS A 119 5.47 24.12 0.38
CA LYS A 119 5.05 25.46 -0.02
C LYS A 119 3.76 25.43 -0.84
N ILE A 120 3.67 24.49 -1.79
CA ILE A 120 2.44 24.28 -2.57
C ILE A 120 1.29 23.89 -1.63
N GLY A 121 1.50 22.97 -0.68
CA GLY A 121 0.51 22.59 0.32
C GLY A 121 -0.02 23.78 1.10
N LYS A 122 0.87 24.68 1.53
CA LYS A 122 0.50 25.89 2.25
C LYS A 122 -0.34 26.86 1.40
N TYR A 123 0.01 27.05 0.14
CA TYR A 123 -0.64 28.04 -0.74
C TYR A 123 -1.91 27.52 -1.40
N VAL A 124 -1.99 26.21 -1.68
CA VAL A 124 -3.07 25.62 -2.48
C VAL A 124 -4.12 24.92 -1.61
N ALA A 125 -3.67 24.17 -0.60
CA ALA A 125 -4.55 23.35 0.23
C ALA A 125 -4.70 23.88 1.67
N ASN A 126 -3.97 24.92 2.06
CA ASN A 126 -3.87 25.42 3.44
C ASN A 126 -3.54 24.32 4.48
N ASP A 127 -2.80 23.28 4.05
CA ASP A 127 -2.47 22.06 4.80
C ASP A 127 -0.99 21.69 4.60
N SER A 128 -0.12 22.49 5.20
CA SER A 128 1.33 22.25 5.13
C SER A 128 1.77 21.01 5.92
N GLU A 129 1.03 20.65 6.98
CA GLU A 129 1.38 19.53 7.86
C GLU A 129 1.22 18.18 7.17
N SER A 130 0.12 17.95 6.45
CA SER A 130 -0.08 16.71 5.68
C SER A 130 0.97 16.53 4.58
N TYR A 131 1.40 17.60 3.93
CA TYR A 131 2.44 17.54 2.90
C TYR A 131 3.84 17.29 3.50
N GLN A 132 4.13 17.87 4.66
CA GLN A 132 5.36 17.60 5.39
C GLN A 132 5.39 16.13 5.85
N TYR A 133 4.30 15.65 6.46
CA TYR A 133 4.16 14.25 6.86
C TYR A 133 4.36 13.29 5.67
N LEU A 134 3.78 13.61 4.50
CA LEU A 134 3.97 12.81 3.29
C LEU A 134 5.45 12.71 2.92
N ALA A 135 6.16 13.83 2.87
CA ALA A 135 7.57 13.84 2.52
C ALA A 135 8.44 13.05 3.54
N GLU A 136 8.16 13.22 4.83
CA GLU A 136 8.84 12.51 5.91
C GLU A 136 8.56 11.00 5.88
N SER A 137 7.30 10.60 5.72
CA SER A 137 6.91 9.19 5.65
C SER A 137 7.54 8.47 4.45
N ILE A 138 7.63 9.13 3.29
CA ILE A 138 8.34 8.60 2.11
C ILE A 138 9.83 8.42 2.41
N ARG A 139 10.46 9.39 3.07
CA ARG A 139 11.89 9.34 3.40
C ARG A 139 12.22 8.20 4.37
N MET A 140 11.35 7.96 5.35
CA MET A 140 11.49 6.92 6.37
C MET A 140 11.18 5.51 5.82
N HIS A 141 10.48 5.44 4.67
CA HIS A 141 10.16 4.17 4.04
C HIS A 141 11.43 3.49 3.51
N PRO A 142 11.57 2.16 3.66
CA PRO A 142 12.69 1.41 3.10
C PRO A 142 12.78 1.58 1.57
N ASP A 143 13.98 1.49 1.02
CA ASP A 143 14.16 1.42 -0.42
C ASP A 143 13.75 0.05 -0.97
N GLN A 144 13.82 -0.10 -2.29
CA GLN A 144 13.32 -1.28 -3.00
C GLN A 144 13.94 -2.57 -2.48
N SER A 145 15.27 -2.63 -2.42
CA SER A 145 15.98 -3.83 -1.98
C SER A 145 15.76 -4.13 -0.49
N THR A 146 15.71 -3.12 0.33
CA THR A 146 15.43 -3.28 1.77
C THR A 146 14.02 -3.85 2.00
N LEU A 147 13.01 -3.35 1.27
CA LEU A 147 11.65 -3.89 1.38
C LEU A 147 11.56 -5.32 0.86
N GLU A 148 12.26 -5.64 -0.23
CA GLU A 148 12.35 -7.01 -0.73
C GLU A 148 12.96 -7.95 0.32
N ASP A 149 14.07 -7.56 0.96
CA ASP A 149 14.68 -8.31 2.05
C ASP A 149 13.74 -8.50 3.25
N MET A 150 12.93 -7.48 3.58
CA MET A 150 11.89 -7.60 4.61
C MET A 150 10.83 -8.63 4.23
N MET A 151 10.39 -8.66 2.97
CA MET A 151 9.45 -9.67 2.47
C MET A 151 10.04 -11.08 2.57
N ILE A 152 11.31 -11.27 2.21
CA ILE A 152 12.02 -12.55 2.33
C ILE A 152 12.08 -13.00 3.80
N ARG A 153 12.42 -12.09 4.72
CA ARG A 153 12.41 -12.39 6.17
C ARG A 153 11.01 -12.75 6.69
N ALA A 154 9.96 -12.19 6.09
CA ALA A 154 8.57 -12.54 6.37
C ALA A 154 8.13 -13.85 5.69
N LYS A 155 9.05 -14.59 5.06
CA LYS A 155 8.89 -15.89 4.38
C LYS A 155 8.24 -15.85 2.99
N PHE A 156 8.07 -14.68 2.38
CA PHE A 156 7.67 -14.63 0.98
C PHE A 156 8.78 -15.20 0.09
N SER A 157 8.37 -15.94 -0.93
CA SER A 157 9.23 -16.50 -1.97
C SER A 157 9.00 -15.80 -3.31
N SER A 158 9.90 -16.00 -4.27
CA SER A 158 9.83 -15.40 -5.60
C SER A 158 9.54 -13.90 -5.53
N THR A 159 10.25 -13.21 -4.63
CA THR A 159 10.13 -11.78 -4.45
C THR A 159 10.76 -11.05 -5.62
N GLU A 160 10.09 -10.02 -6.10
CA GLU A 160 10.53 -9.18 -7.20
C GLU A 160 10.01 -7.76 -6.96
N TYR A 161 10.72 -6.78 -7.53
CA TYR A 161 10.19 -5.42 -7.57
C TYR A 161 10.35 -4.79 -8.96
N TYR A 162 9.45 -3.86 -9.25
CA TYR A 162 9.37 -3.16 -10.53
C TYR A 162 9.34 -1.66 -10.28
N ASP A 163 10.39 -0.98 -10.71
CA ASP A 163 10.49 0.47 -10.64
C ASP A 163 9.52 1.13 -11.63
N MET A 164 8.76 2.08 -11.13
CA MET A 164 7.85 2.92 -11.90
C MET A 164 8.28 4.38 -11.77
N THR A 165 8.08 5.16 -12.84
CA THR A 165 8.43 6.59 -12.85
C THR A 165 9.88 6.85 -12.38
N GLY A 166 10.84 6.07 -12.88
CA GLY A 166 12.25 6.20 -12.54
C GLY A 166 12.61 5.80 -11.09
N GLY A 167 11.80 4.95 -10.46
CA GLY A 167 11.99 4.48 -9.09
C GLY A 167 11.33 5.36 -8.01
N ILE A 168 10.57 6.41 -8.40
CA ILE A 168 9.78 7.21 -7.44
C ILE A 168 8.67 6.38 -6.81
N VAL A 169 8.10 5.47 -7.57
CA VAL A 169 7.13 4.47 -7.12
C VAL A 169 7.68 3.09 -7.47
N CYS A 170 7.44 2.13 -6.62
CA CYS A 170 7.85 0.75 -6.83
C CYS A 170 6.73 -0.21 -6.50
N LEU A 171 6.54 -1.22 -7.34
CA LEU A 171 5.64 -2.35 -7.11
C LEU A 171 6.47 -3.56 -6.68
N HIS A 172 6.25 -4.03 -5.45
CA HIS A 172 6.82 -5.29 -4.97
C HIS A 172 5.80 -6.41 -5.08
N ARG A 173 6.26 -7.60 -5.40
CA ARG A 173 5.47 -8.84 -5.43
C ARG A 173 6.20 -9.95 -4.69
N GLY A 174 5.46 -10.77 -3.96
CA GLY A 174 5.97 -11.99 -3.33
C GLY A 174 4.85 -13.02 -3.15
N PHE A 175 5.21 -14.28 -3.06
CA PHE A 175 4.27 -15.40 -2.95
C PHE A 175 4.44 -16.13 -1.61
N LYS A 176 3.33 -16.66 -1.10
CA LYS A 176 3.37 -17.66 -0.02
C LYS A 176 3.51 -19.04 -0.63
N THR A 177 4.54 -19.78 -0.25
CA THR A 177 4.78 -21.18 -0.63
C THR A 177 4.41 -22.11 0.48
#